data_3f06d2058fb182bd275dc89795670c5c
#
_entry.id   3f06d2058fb182bd275dc89795670c5c
#
_cell.length_a   1.000
_cell.length_b   1.000
_cell.length_c   1.000
_cell.angle_alpha   90.00
_cell.angle_beta   90.00
_cell.angle_gamma   90.00
#
_symmetry.space_group_name_H-M   'P 1'
#
loop_
_entity.id
_entity.type
_entity.pdbx_description
1 polymer ?
#
loop_
_entity_poly.entity_id
_entity_poly.type
_entity_poly.pdbx_seq_one_letter_code
_entity_poly.pdbx_strand_id
1 'polypeptide(L)'
;MCNMKKIISFASDFGLEDGSVGVVKGVINRIDEDLKVIDISHGIPPQNIKYGSLLLMRAIQYIPQGVLLAVVDPGVGSERKPIAIKTDWGVMIGPDNGLLNLACATVGGAKQAFELENENWIIPHEGNTFHARDIFSPFAAAYASGQLE
;
A
#
# COMPACT_ATOMS: atom_id res chain seq x y z
N MET A 1 23.26 2.95 1.50
CA MET A 1 22.10 3.80 1.20
C MET A 1 21.15 3.08 0.27
N CYS A 2 19.93 2.92 0.69
CA CYS A 2 18.94 2.23 -0.13
C CYS A 2 18.37 3.21 -1.16
N ASN A 3 18.70 3.01 -2.44
CA ASN A 3 18.08 3.78 -3.51
C ASN A 3 16.72 3.17 -3.82
N MET A 4 15.72 3.57 -3.04
CA MET A 4 14.35 3.17 -3.32
C MET A 4 13.97 3.68 -4.71
N LYS A 5 13.50 2.80 -5.56
CA LYS A 5 12.95 3.21 -6.85
C LYS A 5 11.65 3.97 -6.60
N LYS A 6 11.44 5.04 -7.36
CA LYS A 6 10.23 5.87 -7.27
C LYS A 6 9.04 5.19 -7.93
N ILE A 7 8.75 3.98 -7.50
CA ILE A 7 7.70 3.14 -8.07
C ILE A 7 6.82 2.62 -6.93
N ILE A 8 5.52 2.76 -7.11
CA ILE A 8 4.51 2.19 -6.24
C ILE A 8 3.68 1.22 -7.08
N SER A 9 3.66 -0.05 -6.68
CA SER A 9 2.78 -1.05 -7.29
C SER A 9 1.53 -1.16 -6.43
N PHE A 10 0.35 -0.94 -7.03
CA PHE A 10 -0.90 -0.73 -6.31
C PHE A 10 -1.92 -1.80 -6.68
N ALA A 11 -2.49 -2.44 -5.67
CA ALA A 11 -3.57 -3.40 -5.81
C ALA A 11 -4.67 -3.09 -4.79
N SER A 12 -5.92 -3.29 -5.19
CA SER A 12 -7.06 -3.06 -4.31
C SER A 12 -8.29 -3.83 -4.74
N ASP A 13 -9.33 -3.78 -3.92
CA ASP A 13 -10.66 -4.29 -4.24
C ASP A 13 -11.65 -3.16 -4.58
N PHE A 14 -11.14 -1.98 -4.93
CA PHE A 14 -11.97 -0.79 -5.12
C PHE A 14 -12.77 -0.81 -6.43
N GLY A 15 -12.32 -1.56 -7.45
CA GLY A 15 -12.80 -1.39 -8.80
C GLY A 15 -12.34 -0.06 -9.39
N LEU A 16 -12.89 0.30 -10.53
CA LEU A 16 -12.50 1.54 -11.23
C LEU A 16 -13.68 2.50 -11.42
N GLU A 17 -14.86 2.16 -10.94
CA GLU A 17 -16.08 2.90 -11.25
C GLU A 17 -16.29 4.15 -10.41
N ASP A 18 -15.87 4.12 -9.12
CA ASP A 18 -16.22 5.17 -8.17
C ASP A 18 -15.13 6.24 -7.96
N GLY A 19 -14.02 6.15 -8.69
CA GLY A 19 -12.96 7.12 -8.59
C GLY A 19 -11.99 6.92 -7.42
N SER A 20 -12.18 5.92 -6.56
CA SER A 20 -11.31 5.71 -5.39
C SER A 20 -9.84 5.52 -5.78
N VAL A 21 -9.58 4.73 -6.83
CA VAL A 21 -8.23 4.52 -7.33
C VAL A 21 -7.60 5.84 -7.79
N GLY A 22 -8.36 6.64 -8.52
CA GLY A 22 -7.89 7.95 -8.99
C GLY A 22 -7.55 8.89 -7.84
N VAL A 23 -8.36 8.89 -6.78
CA VAL A 23 -8.09 9.71 -5.59
C VAL A 23 -6.79 9.28 -4.92
N VAL A 24 -6.55 7.98 -4.76
CA VAL A 24 -5.31 7.46 -4.17
C VAL A 24 -4.10 7.89 -5.02
N LYS A 25 -4.16 7.72 -6.33
CA LYS A 25 -3.09 8.16 -7.23
C LYS A 25 -2.88 9.67 -7.18
N GLY A 26 -3.95 10.43 -7.06
CA GLY A 26 -3.88 11.89 -6.92
C GLY A 26 -3.13 12.31 -5.66
N VAL A 27 -3.41 11.68 -4.53
CA VAL A 27 -2.69 11.95 -3.28
C VAL A 27 -1.20 11.63 -3.44
N ILE A 28 -0.87 10.50 -4.06
CA ILE A 28 0.52 10.11 -4.30
C ILE A 28 1.24 11.17 -5.13
N ASN A 29 0.65 11.61 -6.23
CA ASN A 29 1.30 12.57 -7.13
C ASN A 29 1.33 13.98 -6.56
N ARG A 30 0.46 14.33 -5.63
CA ARG A 30 0.57 15.61 -4.92
C ARG A 30 1.77 15.65 -3.99
N ILE A 31 2.21 14.50 -3.49
CA ILE A 31 3.38 14.39 -2.61
C ILE A 31 4.66 14.41 -3.44
N ASP A 32 4.70 13.66 -4.53
CA ASP A 32 5.84 13.65 -5.46
C ASP A 32 5.33 13.28 -6.86
N GLU A 33 5.34 14.25 -7.76
CA GLU A 33 4.83 14.08 -9.13
C GLU A 33 5.67 13.12 -9.97
N ASP A 34 6.90 12.82 -9.54
CA ASP A 34 7.80 11.91 -10.25
C ASP A 34 7.53 10.43 -9.90
N LEU A 35 6.66 10.16 -8.93
CA LEU A 35 6.33 8.79 -8.56
C LEU A 35 5.51 8.12 -9.67
N LYS A 36 5.97 6.92 -10.06
CA LYS A 36 5.23 6.09 -11.00
C LYS A 36 4.36 5.12 -10.22
N VAL A 37 3.09 5.03 -10.58
CA VAL A 37 2.17 4.05 -10.02
C VAL A 37 1.87 2.98 -11.06
N ILE A 38 2.17 1.73 -10.71
CA ILE A 38 1.81 0.58 -11.53
C ILE A 38 0.59 -0.07 -10.90
N ASP A 39 -0.49 -0.19 -11.65
CA ASP A 39 -1.67 -0.91 -11.19
C ASP A 39 -1.47 -2.41 -11.38
N ILE A 40 -1.46 -3.16 -10.28
CA ILE A 40 -1.45 -4.62 -10.36
C ILE A 40 -2.86 -5.10 -10.73
N SER A 41 -3.83 -4.74 -9.93
CA SER A 41 -5.25 -5.03 -10.17
C SER A 41 -6.09 -4.24 -9.18
N HIS A 42 -7.25 -3.79 -9.61
CA HIS A 42 -8.29 -3.26 -8.74
C HIS A 42 -9.56 -4.09 -8.81
N GLY A 43 -9.43 -5.26 -9.44
CA GLY A 43 -10.51 -6.24 -9.59
C GLY A 43 -10.49 -7.36 -8.57
N ILE A 44 -9.77 -7.20 -7.46
CA ILE A 44 -9.87 -8.15 -6.35
C ILE A 44 -11.32 -8.14 -5.88
N PRO A 45 -11.98 -9.30 -5.73
CA PRO A 45 -13.37 -9.31 -5.25
C PRO A 45 -13.47 -8.58 -3.92
N PRO A 46 -14.52 -7.77 -3.72
CA PRO A 46 -14.64 -6.94 -2.52
C PRO A 46 -14.47 -7.74 -1.23
N GLN A 47 -13.60 -7.23 -0.36
CA GLN A 47 -13.31 -7.79 0.96
C GLN A 47 -12.64 -9.17 0.94
N ASN A 48 -12.22 -9.67 -0.23
CA ASN A 48 -11.62 -10.99 -0.34
C ASN A 48 -10.10 -10.94 -0.11
N ILE A 49 -9.72 -10.96 1.16
CA ILE A 49 -8.31 -10.90 1.58
C ILE A 49 -7.51 -12.07 1.02
N LYS A 50 -8.07 -13.27 1.05
CA LYS A 50 -7.39 -14.47 0.57
C LYS A 50 -7.05 -14.37 -0.92
N TYR A 51 -8.01 -13.94 -1.73
CA TYR A 51 -7.79 -13.73 -3.16
C TYR A 51 -6.69 -12.69 -3.39
N GLY A 52 -6.77 -11.56 -2.68
CA GLY A 52 -5.77 -10.51 -2.77
C GLY A 52 -4.39 -10.98 -2.36
N SER A 53 -4.29 -11.74 -1.28
CA SER A 53 -3.02 -12.30 -0.80
C SER A 53 -2.35 -13.20 -1.84
N LEU A 54 -3.13 -14.06 -2.49
CA LEU A 54 -2.62 -14.94 -3.54
C LEU A 54 -2.20 -14.15 -4.80
N LEU A 55 -2.98 -13.14 -5.17
CA LEU A 55 -2.65 -12.28 -6.30
C LEU A 55 -1.33 -11.55 -6.06
N LEU A 56 -1.13 -11.01 -4.88
CA LEU A 56 0.10 -10.30 -4.53
C LEU A 56 1.31 -11.24 -4.51
N MET A 57 1.14 -12.45 -4.00
CA MET A 57 2.20 -13.45 -3.99
C MET A 57 2.71 -13.74 -5.40
N ARG A 58 1.81 -13.85 -6.36
CA ARG A 58 2.18 -14.09 -7.76
C ARG A 58 2.83 -12.86 -8.38
N ALA A 59 2.23 -11.69 -8.15
CA ALA A 59 2.68 -10.45 -8.78
C ALA A 59 4.05 -10.00 -8.29
N ILE A 60 4.37 -10.20 -6.99
CA ILE A 60 5.59 -9.69 -6.39
C ILE A 60 6.85 -10.22 -7.08
N GLN A 61 6.76 -11.37 -7.72
CA GLN A 61 7.88 -12.00 -8.42
C GLN A 61 8.26 -11.28 -9.71
N TYR A 62 7.37 -10.45 -10.25
CA TYR A 62 7.52 -9.85 -11.57
C TYR A 62 7.47 -8.33 -11.57
N ILE A 63 7.00 -7.70 -10.51
CA ILE A 63 6.93 -6.24 -10.42
C ILE A 63 8.27 -5.68 -9.96
N PRO A 64 8.57 -4.42 -10.32
CA PRO A 64 9.82 -3.77 -9.88
C PRO A 64 9.87 -3.61 -8.37
N GLN A 65 11.07 -3.69 -7.82
CA GLN A 65 11.30 -3.34 -6.42
C GLN A 65 10.88 -1.89 -6.18
N GLY A 66 10.36 -1.62 -5.01
CA GLY A 66 9.90 -0.30 -4.62
C GLY A 66 8.92 -0.41 -3.46
N VAL A 67 7.78 0.25 -3.59
CA VAL A 67 6.71 0.17 -2.59
C VAL A 67 5.56 -0.65 -3.15
N LEU A 68 5.08 -1.61 -2.37
CA LEU A 68 3.83 -2.32 -2.66
C LEU A 68 2.75 -1.69 -1.79
N LEU A 69 1.73 -1.13 -2.43
CA LEU A 69 0.55 -0.60 -1.75
C LEU A 69 -0.63 -1.51 -2.05
N ALA A 70 -1.13 -2.18 -1.04
CA ALA A 70 -2.24 -3.12 -1.21
C ALA A 70 -3.34 -2.83 -0.21
N VAL A 71 -4.56 -2.68 -0.70
CA VAL A 71 -5.70 -2.32 0.14
C VAL A 71 -6.90 -3.21 -0.17
N VAL A 72 -7.09 -4.20 0.66
CA VAL A 72 -8.33 -4.96 0.80
C VAL A 72 -8.64 -4.94 2.29
N ASP A 73 -9.59 -4.11 2.68
CA ASP A 73 -9.69 -3.68 4.06
C ASP A 73 -11.12 -3.72 4.61
N PRO A 74 -11.67 -4.95 4.85
CA PRO A 74 -13.00 -5.06 5.45
C PRO A 74 -13.08 -4.40 6.83
N GLY A 75 -11.92 -4.33 7.53
CA GLY A 75 -11.84 -3.77 8.88
C GLY A 75 -11.44 -2.31 8.93
N VAL A 76 -11.63 -1.54 7.85
CA VAL A 76 -11.27 -0.12 7.84
C VAL A 76 -11.99 0.59 8.98
N GLY A 77 -11.24 1.38 9.76
CA GLY A 77 -11.78 2.06 10.94
C GLY A 77 -11.92 1.18 12.18
N SER A 78 -11.59 -0.12 12.10
CA SER A 78 -11.63 -1.05 13.22
C SER A 78 -10.28 -1.10 13.95
N GLU A 79 -10.10 -2.11 14.79
CA GLU A 79 -8.87 -2.30 15.58
C GLU A 79 -7.66 -2.77 14.74
N ARG A 80 -7.87 -3.23 13.49
CA ARG A 80 -6.76 -3.63 12.65
C ARG A 80 -5.84 -2.41 12.41
N LYS A 81 -4.53 -2.63 12.38
CA LYS A 81 -3.56 -1.55 12.27
C LYS A 81 -3.16 -1.30 10.82
N PRO A 82 -2.91 -0.04 10.45
CA PRO A 82 -2.22 0.26 9.19
C PRO A 82 -0.72 0.03 9.42
N ILE A 83 -0.08 -0.74 8.54
CA ILE A 83 1.31 -1.15 8.75
C ILE A 83 2.18 -0.91 7.53
N ALA A 84 3.47 -0.74 7.79
CA ALA A 84 4.54 -0.85 6.81
C ALA A 84 5.44 -2.02 7.19
N ILE A 85 5.80 -2.84 6.19
CA ILE A 85 6.72 -3.97 6.37
C ILE A 85 7.92 -3.70 5.48
N LYS A 86 9.11 -3.62 6.08
CA LYS A 86 10.37 -3.53 5.35
C LYS A 86 10.89 -4.92 5.05
N THR A 87 11.24 -5.16 3.80
CA THR A 87 11.77 -6.43 3.31
C THR A 87 13.00 -6.18 2.45
N ASP A 88 13.67 -7.25 2.03
CA ASP A 88 14.78 -7.14 1.05
C ASP A 88 14.30 -6.63 -0.30
N TRP A 89 13.03 -6.86 -0.64
CA TRP A 89 12.43 -6.40 -1.88
C TRP A 89 12.14 -4.90 -1.86
N GLY A 90 11.68 -4.38 -0.73
CA GLY A 90 11.25 -3.00 -0.56
C GLY A 90 10.28 -2.87 0.60
N VAL A 91 9.36 -1.92 0.51
CA VAL A 91 8.39 -1.64 1.58
C VAL A 91 6.99 -2.06 1.14
N MET A 92 6.29 -2.77 2.00
CA MET A 92 4.90 -3.17 1.78
C MET A 92 4.00 -2.40 2.72
N ILE A 93 2.95 -1.80 2.21
CA ILE A 93 2.02 -0.96 2.98
C ILE A 93 0.60 -1.45 2.76
N GLY A 94 -0.12 -1.60 3.85
CA GLY A 94 -1.51 -2.01 3.84
C GLY A 94 -2.05 -2.27 5.23
N PRO A 95 -3.27 -2.81 5.32
CA PRO A 95 -3.85 -3.20 6.60
C PRO A 95 -3.21 -4.47 7.14
N ASP A 96 -3.07 -4.53 8.47
CA ASP A 96 -2.55 -5.73 9.15
C ASP A 96 -3.68 -6.76 9.31
N ASN A 97 -4.04 -7.41 8.22
CA ASN A 97 -5.14 -8.38 8.20
C ASN A 97 -4.78 -9.66 7.43
N GLY A 98 -3.49 -9.89 7.20
CA GLY A 98 -3.02 -11.06 6.46
C GLY A 98 -2.84 -10.83 4.97
N LEU A 99 -3.30 -9.72 4.42
CA LEU A 99 -3.22 -9.43 2.99
C LEU A 99 -1.79 -9.50 2.45
N LEU A 100 -0.83 -8.96 3.19
CA LEU A 100 0.57 -8.85 2.76
C LEU A 100 1.41 -10.09 3.08
N ASN A 101 0.87 -11.05 3.83
CA ASN A 101 1.69 -12.13 4.41
C ASN A 101 2.38 -13.01 3.37
N LEU A 102 1.66 -13.47 2.36
CA LEU A 102 2.22 -14.37 1.36
C LEU A 102 3.26 -13.68 0.48
N ALA A 103 2.99 -12.44 0.08
CA ALA A 103 3.97 -11.65 -0.68
C ALA A 103 5.23 -11.40 0.14
N CYS A 104 5.07 -11.07 1.42
CA CYS A 104 6.17 -10.86 2.34
C CYS A 104 7.04 -12.12 2.46
N ALA A 105 6.42 -13.27 2.67
CA ALA A 105 7.14 -14.55 2.77
C ALA A 105 7.89 -14.87 1.47
N THR A 106 7.29 -14.56 0.32
CA THR A 106 7.88 -14.84 -0.99
C THR A 106 9.21 -14.11 -1.21
N VAL A 107 9.37 -12.93 -0.62
CA VAL A 107 10.58 -12.11 -0.77
C VAL A 107 11.55 -12.24 0.41
N GLY A 108 11.40 -13.26 1.23
CA GLY A 108 12.34 -13.57 2.31
C GLY A 108 11.89 -13.14 3.69
N GLY A 109 10.69 -12.64 3.83
CA GLY A 109 10.12 -12.26 5.13
C GLY A 109 10.38 -10.81 5.52
N ALA A 110 9.78 -10.42 6.64
CA ALA A 110 9.89 -9.07 7.16
C ALA A 110 11.22 -8.87 7.88
N LYS A 111 11.91 -7.75 7.59
CA LYS A 111 13.04 -7.29 8.40
C LYS A 111 12.56 -6.43 9.55
N GLN A 112 11.60 -5.58 9.29
CA GLN A 112 10.95 -4.72 10.28
C GLN A 112 9.49 -4.54 9.88
N ALA A 113 8.64 -4.35 10.87
CA ALA A 113 7.25 -4.00 10.65
C ALA A 113 6.82 -3.00 11.71
N PHE A 114 6.08 -1.99 11.33
CA PHE A 114 5.60 -0.98 12.28
C PHE A 114 4.28 -0.39 11.83
N GLU A 115 3.57 0.14 12.83
CA GLU A 115 2.31 0.84 12.60
C GLU A 115 2.57 2.21 11.98
N LEU A 116 1.70 2.65 11.09
CA LEU A 116 1.78 3.94 10.42
C LEU A 116 1.11 5.00 11.33
N GLU A 117 1.92 5.67 12.15
CA GLU A 117 1.45 6.61 13.18
C GLU A 117 1.90 8.05 12.97
N ASN A 118 2.90 8.31 12.13
CA ASN A 118 3.45 9.65 11.97
C ASN A 118 2.41 10.60 11.37
N GLU A 119 1.91 11.52 12.19
CA GLU A 119 0.85 12.45 11.81
C GLU A 119 1.21 13.37 10.65
N ASN A 120 2.50 13.59 10.40
CA ASN A 120 2.94 14.39 9.24
C ASN A 120 2.52 13.75 7.91
N TRP A 121 2.26 12.46 7.90
CA TRP A 121 1.89 11.69 6.71
C TRP A 121 0.45 11.17 6.77
N ILE A 122 -0.35 11.68 7.69
CA ILE A 122 -1.77 11.34 7.80
C ILE A 122 -2.58 12.57 7.42
N ILE A 123 -3.47 12.43 6.44
CA ILE A 123 -4.35 13.51 6.03
C ILE A 123 -5.51 13.57 7.02
N PRO A 124 -5.70 14.70 7.74
CA PRO A 124 -6.83 14.85 8.63
C PRO A 124 -8.15 14.75 7.86
N HIS A 125 -9.10 14.01 8.41
CA HIS A 125 -10.38 13.83 7.76
C HIS A 125 -11.50 13.73 8.78
N GLU A 126 -12.55 14.48 8.54
CA GLU A 126 -13.80 14.41 9.31
C GLU A 126 -14.84 13.66 8.47
N GLY A 127 -15.58 12.75 9.10
CA GLY A 127 -16.62 11.97 8.42
C GLY A 127 -16.19 10.55 8.12
N ASN A 128 -16.52 10.05 6.93
CA ASN A 128 -16.29 8.66 6.57
C ASN A 128 -14.79 8.33 6.48
N THR A 129 -14.43 7.20 7.06
CA THR A 129 -13.05 6.73 7.07
C THR A 129 -12.63 6.20 5.70
N PHE A 130 -11.56 6.75 5.14
CA PHE A 130 -10.95 6.26 3.90
C PHE A 130 -9.44 6.20 4.09
N HIS A 131 -8.96 5.15 4.76
CA HIS A 131 -7.54 5.00 5.11
C HIS A 131 -6.62 4.93 3.89
N ALA A 132 -7.11 4.42 2.76
CA ALA A 132 -6.30 4.38 1.54
C ALA A 132 -5.88 5.78 1.10
N ARG A 133 -6.81 6.74 1.19
CA ARG A 133 -6.55 8.16 0.88
C ARG A 133 -5.76 8.85 1.99
N ASP A 134 -6.12 8.59 3.24
CA ASP A 134 -5.69 9.42 4.37
C ASP A 134 -4.42 8.90 5.03
N ILE A 135 -4.14 7.61 4.96
CA ILE A 135 -3.02 6.97 5.64
C ILE A 135 -2.13 6.21 4.66
N PHE A 136 -2.66 5.23 3.94
CA PHE A 136 -1.84 4.32 3.15
C PHE A 136 -1.13 5.02 1.99
N SER A 137 -1.84 5.86 1.23
CA SER A 137 -1.22 6.50 0.07
C SER A 137 -0.19 7.56 0.45
N PRO A 138 -0.40 8.41 1.48
CA PRO A 138 0.66 9.34 1.88
C PRO A 138 1.93 8.63 2.36
N PHE A 139 1.81 7.57 3.15
CA PHE A 139 2.98 6.81 3.59
C PHE A 139 3.68 6.11 2.42
N ALA A 140 2.92 5.52 1.50
CA ALA A 140 3.49 4.89 0.31
C ALA A 140 4.31 5.90 -0.49
N ALA A 141 3.77 7.09 -0.71
CA ALA A 141 4.48 8.16 -1.41
C ALA A 141 5.72 8.62 -0.64
N ALA A 142 5.64 8.74 0.68
CA ALA A 142 6.77 9.16 1.50
C ALA A 142 7.93 8.16 1.42
N TYR A 143 7.64 6.87 1.49
CA TYR A 143 8.68 5.84 1.35
C TYR A 143 9.24 5.81 -0.07
N ALA A 144 8.38 5.82 -1.09
CA ALA A 144 8.83 5.71 -2.47
C ALA A 144 9.65 6.92 -2.93
N SER A 145 9.33 8.11 -2.41
CA SER A 145 10.05 9.34 -2.72
C SER A 145 11.36 9.51 -1.93
N GLY A 146 11.60 8.66 -0.93
CA GLY A 146 12.78 8.76 -0.08
C GLY A 146 12.63 9.72 1.10
N GLN A 147 11.44 10.25 1.34
CA GLN A 147 11.19 11.16 2.46
C GLN A 147 11.04 10.42 3.80
N LEU A 148 10.76 9.13 3.76
CA LEU A 148 10.82 8.21 4.89
C LEU A 148 11.74 7.04 4.56
N GLU A 149 12.37 6.50 5.58
CA GLU A 149 13.23 5.32 5.47
C GLU A 149 12.71 4.15 6.29
#